data_de8ca8fdbd55d97a928b065ace50bc32
#
_entry.id   de8ca8fdbd55d97a928b065ace50bc32
#
_cell.length_a   1.000
_cell.length_b   1.000
_cell.length_c   1.000
_cell.angle_alpha   90.00
_cell.angle_beta   90.00
_cell.angle_gamma   90.00
#
_symmetry.space_group_name_H-M   'P 1'
#
loop_
_entity.id
_entity.type
_entity.pdbx_description
1 polymer ?
#
loop_
_entity_poly.entity_id
_entity_poly.type
_entity_poly.pdbx_seq_one_letter_code
_entity_poly.pdbx_strand_id
1 'polypeptide(L)'
;MYDVRELMPGIHQIHCQGEDRYGLGDGRTVMYAAWFLAGPPAAIIEPGPTSVAEVLLQAIRDLGYDPQAVEMVAATHIHVDHAGGLGYLARELPRARFAVHHRGVRHMADPARLVASTTATFDPHWEEVFGPIDAVPADRLLAVDNGDQLALAGRLHRVIYTPGHAPHHVSLYDEETGLLYCGEALGLPLPGLHTVAPVASPPAWDLEAALASVDKLGRLDSQAICYSHVGDVGLDPRTAIEFANKCTKDMATIIRQALAKGVDREELNRRLCAYAFNDANYPYRFDLTIAGFDMYFQRIREDS
;
A
#
# COMPACT_ATOMS: atom_id res chain seq x y z
N MET A 1 -8.33 -12.67 -11.97
CA MET A 1 -8.93 -13.60 -10.99
C MET A 1 -9.06 -12.86 -9.68
N TYR A 2 -10.08 -13.18 -8.85
CA TYR A 2 -10.25 -12.57 -7.53
C TYR A 2 -10.73 -13.60 -6.51
N ASP A 3 -10.56 -13.27 -5.24
CA ASP A 3 -11.11 -13.97 -4.08
C ASP A 3 -11.74 -12.95 -3.13
N VAL A 4 -12.81 -13.34 -2.44
CA VAL A 4 -13.55 -12.44 -1.54
C VAL A 4 -13.75 -13.08 -0.20
N ARG A 5 -13.47 -12.31 0.85
CA ARG A 5 -13.75 -12.67 2.24
C ARG A 5 -14.51 -11.55 2.92
N GLU A 6 -15.64 -11.83 3.52
CA GLU A 6 -16.28 -10.89 4.45
C GLU A 6 -15.53 -10.93 5.79
N LEU A 7 -14.94 -9.79 6.16
CA LEU A 7 -14.18 -9.65 7.41
C LEU A 7 -15.11 -9.35 8.58
N MET A 8 -16.06 -8.45 8.36
CA MET A 8 -17.14 -8.09 9.27
C MET A 8 -18.38 -7.80 8.45
N PRO A 9 -19.61 -7.79 9.04
CA PRO A 9 -20.84 -7.53 8.28
C PRO A 9 -20.73 -6.27 7.42
N GLY A 10 -20.83 -6.45 6.10
CA GLY A 10 -20.72 -5.37 5.11
C GLY A 10 -19.30 -4.86 4.85
N ILE A 11 -18.26 -5.48 5.38
CA ILE A 11 -16.85 -5.15 5.05
C ILE A 11 -16.22 -6.35 4.35
N HIS A 12 -15.97 -6.19 3.07
CA HIS A 12 -15.44 -7.24 2.22
C HIS A 12 -14.00 -6.93 1.80
N GLN A 13 -13.11 -7.86 2.09
CA GLN A 13 -11.77 -7.92 1.54
C GLN A 13 -11.85 -8.58 0.16
N ILE A 14 -11.41 -7.88 -0.88
CA ILE A 14 -11.40 -8.37 -2.25
C ILE A 14 -9.95 -8.46 -2.70
N HIS A 15 -9.45 -9.66 -2.86
CA HIS A 15 -8.13 -9.90 -3.41
C HIS A 15 -8.21 -9.97 -4.94
N CYS A 16 -7.62 -9.00 -5.61
CA CYS A 16 -7.44 -9.01 -7.06
C CYS A 16 -6.00 -9.47 -7.38
N GLN A 17 -5.87 -10.47 -8.25
CA GLN A 17 -4.59 -11.03 -8.63
C GLN A 17 -4.04 -10.32 -9.87
N GLY A 18 -2.80 -9.87 -9.80
CA GLY A 18 -2.02 -9.33 -10.92
C GLY A 18 -0.74 -10.14 -11.19
N GLU A 19 -0.02 -9.80 -12.26
CA GLU A 19 1.31 -10.33 -12.57
C GLU A 19 2.35 -9.69 -11.64
N ASP A 20 3.23 -10.49 -11.05
CA ASP A 20 4.34 -9.99 -10.24
C ASP A 20 5.65 -9.97 -11.04
N ARG A 21 5.79 -8.97 -11.91
CA ARG A 21 7.03 -8.72 -12.67
C ARG A 21 8.10 -8.00 -11.84
N TYR A 22 7.69 -7.29 -10.79
CA TYR A 22 8.56 -6.36 -10.08
C TYR A 22 8.88 -6.78 -8.64
N GLY A 23 8.51 -7.99 -8.23
CA GLY A 23 8.80 -8.53 -6.90
C GLY A 23 7.99 -7.88 -5.78
N LEU A 24 6.74 -7.50 -6.08
CA LEU A 24 5.78 -6.97 -5.09
C LEU A 24 5.00 -8.10 -4.39
N GLY A 25 5.16 -9.34 -4.84
CA GLY A 25 4.46 -10.53 -4.35
C GLY A 25 5.37 -11.75 -4.23
N ASP A 26 4.96 -12.89 -4.77
CA ASP A 26 5.68 -14.16 -4.67
C ASP A 26 6.63 -14.46 -5.85
N GLY A 27 6.86 -13.50 -6.72
CA GLY A 27 7.67 -13.63 -7.94
C GLY A 27 6.90 -14.20 -9.15
N ARG A 28 5.60 -14.46 -9.01
CA ARG A 28 4.68 -14.87 -10.08
C ARG A 28 3.42 -14.04 -10.08
N THR A 29 2.87 -13.82 -8.89
CA THR A 29 1.62 -13.10 -8.69
C THR A 29 1.76 -12.09 -7.57
N VAL A 30 1.13 -10.93 -7.74
CA VAL A 30 0.91 -9.96 -6.69
C VAL A 30 -0.57 -9.88 -6.37
N MET A 31 -0.88 -9.82 -5.09
CA MET A 31 -2.26 -9.63 -4.62
C MET A 31 -2.46 -8.17 -4.27
N TYR A 32 -3.56 -7.59 -4.78
CA TYR A 32 -4.04 -6.28 -4.40
C TYR A 32 -5.28 -6.46 -3.55
N ALA A 33 -5.21 -6.08 -2.28
CA ALA A 33 -6.33 -6.19 -1.36
C ALA A 33 -7.10 -4.87 -1.34
N ALA A 34 -8.19 -4.84 -2.09
CA ALA A 34 -9.18 -3.77 -2.00
C ALA A 34 -10.20 -4.10 -0.90
N TRP A 35 -10.74 -3.05 -0.29
CA TRP A 35 -11.73 -3.16 0.76
C TRP A 35 -13.02 -2.51 0.29
N PHE A 36 -14.05 -3.32 0.07
CA PHE A 36 -15.38 -2.84 -0.26
C PHE A 36 -16.21 -2.74 1.02
N LEU A 37 -16.69 -1.55 1.31
CA LEU A 37 -17.55 -1.23 2.44
C LEU A 37 -18.96 -1.05 1.90
N ALA A 38 -19.80 -2.06 2.15
CA ALA A 38 -21.20 -2.05 1.73
C ALA A 38 -22.01 -1.07 2.58
N GLY A 39 -22.90 -0.36 1.94
CA GLY A 39 -23.84 0.57 2.59
C GLY A 39 -24.48 1.49 1.56
N PRO A 40 -25.52 2.24 1.96
CA PRO A 40 -25.94 3.46 1.30
C PRO A 40 -25.37 4.70 2.02
N PRO A 41 -24.33 5.41 1.51
CA PRO A 41 -23.53 5.08 0.30
C PRO A 41 -22.47 4.00 0.54
N ALA A 42 -22.05 3.29 -0.53
CA ALA A 42 -20.93 2.37 -0.45
C ALA A 42 -19.58 3.07 -0.65
N ALA A 43 -18.49 2.41 -0.24
CA ALA A 43 -17.13 2.94 -0.40
C ALA A 43 -16.13 1.84 -0.77
N ILE A 44 -14.99 2.27 -1.35
CA ILE A 44 -13.83 1.41 -1.64
C ILE A 44 -12.60 2.04 -0.96
N ILE A 45 -11.77 1.22 -0.32
CA ILE A 45 -10.43 1.59 0.14
C ILE A 45 -9.43 0.72 -0.62
N GLU A 46 -8.30 1.29 -1.06
CA GLU A 46 -7.24 0.62 -1.82
C GLU A 46 -7.75 0.00 -3.14
N PRO A 47 -8.07 0.81 -4.14
CA PRO A 47 -8.64 0.32 -5.40
C PRO A 47 -7.65 -0.46 -6.27
N GLY A 48 -6.34 -0.33 -6.01
CA GLY A 48 -5.30 -0.98 -6.79
C GLY A 48 -4.99 -0.26 -8.12
N PRO A 49 -4.20 -0.92 -8.99
CA PRO A 49 -3.87 -0.44 -10.32
C PRO A 49 -5.05 -0.57 -11.30
N THR A 50 -4.95 0.10 -12.45
CA THR A 50 -5.98 0.02 -13.52
C THR A 50 -6.18 -1.41 -14.04
N SER A 51 -5.12 -2.22 -14.07
CA SER A 51 -5.18 -3.61 -14.56
C SER A 51 -6.15 -4.52 -13.77
N VAL A 52 -6.47 -4.17 -12.52
CA VAL A 52 -7.41 -4.95 -11.69
C VAL A 52 -8.74 -4.22 -11.42
N ALA A 53 -8.89 -2.98 -11.86
CA ALA A 53 -10.06 -2.16 -11.53
C ALA A 53 -11.40 -2.77 -12.01
N GLU A 54 -11.47 -3.33 -13.24
CA GLU A 54 -12.69 -4.00 -13.71
C GLU A 54 -12.96 -5.29 -12.94
N VAL A 55 -11.90 -6.02 -12.55
CA VAL A 55 -12.01 -7.24 -11.72
C VAL A 55 -12.62 -6.90 -10.37
N LEU A 56 -12.20 -5.79 -9.76
CA LEU A 56 -12.76 -5.27 -8.50
C LEU A 56 -14.26 -4.94 -8.66
N LEU A 57 -14.63 -4.20 -9.70
CA LEU A 57 -16.05 -3.88 -9.96
C LEU A 57 -16.88 -5.14 -10.21
N GLN A 58 -16.32 -6.14 -10.91
CA GLN A 58 -17.01 -7.41 -11.12
C GLN A 58 -17.21 -8.18 -9.81
N ALA A 59 -16.20 -8.21 -8.94
CA ALA A 59 -16.33 -8.83 -7.62
C ALA A 59 -17.44 -8.18 -6.78
N ILE A 60 -17.58 -6.86 -6.84
CA ILE A 60 -18.69 -6.14 -6.17
C ILE A 60 -20.06 -6.53 -6.73
N ARG A 61 -20.18 -6.69 -8.08
CA ARG A 61 -21.42 -7.17 -8.71
C ARG A 61 -21.76 -8.60 -8.26
N ASP A 62 -20.76 -9.48 -8.22
CA ASP A 62 -20.95 -10.89 -7.85
C ASP A 62 -21.30 -11.08 -6.38
N LEU A 63 -20.93 -10.10 -5.52
CA LEU A 63 -21.42 -9.99 -4.15
C LEU A 63 -22.89 -9.52 -4.07
N GLY A 64 -23.51 -9.15 -5.20
CA GLY A 64 -24.89 -8.67 -5.26
C GLY A 64 -25.06 -7.17 -5.02
N TYR A 65 -23.97 -6.40 -5.02
CA TYR A 65 -24.02 -4.93 -4.88
C TYR A 65 -23.91 -4.23 -6.24
N ASP A 66 -24.53 -3.08 -6.34
CA ASP A 66 -24.39 -2.19 -7.49
C ASP A 66 -23.13 -1.32 -7.30
N PRO A 67 -22.07 -1.44 -8.14
CA PRO A 67 -20.92 -0.56 -8.06
C PRO A 67 -21.27 0.93 -8.18
N GLN A 68 -22.38 1.26 -8.85
CA GLN A 68 -22.87 2.65 -8.96
C GLN A 68 -23.32 3.26 -7.61
N ALA A 69 -23.46 2.43 -6.57
CA ALA A 69 -23.72 2.88 -5.20
C ALA A 69 -22.46 3.40 -4.48
N VAL A 70 -21.28 3.20 -5.07
CA VAL A 70 -20.02 3.72 -4.52
C VAL A 70 -19.97 5.24 -4.70
N GLU A 71 -19.87 5.96 -3.58
CA GLU A 71 -19.77 7.43 -3.56
C GLU A 71 -18.41 7.92 -3.06
N MET A 72 -17.58 7.03 -2.50
CA MET A 72 -16.23 7.38 -2.07
C MET A 72 -15.24 6.25 -2.41
N VAL A 73 -14.11 6.62 -2.98
CA VAL A 73 -12.94 5.76 -3.15
C VAL A 73 -11.76 6.42 -2.46
N ALA A 74 -11.08 5.73 -1.56
CA ALA A 74 -9.94 6.24 -0.83
C ALA A 74 -8.69 5.41 -1.14
N ALA A 75 -7.57 6.06 -1.45
CA ALA A 75 -6.27 5.42 -1.54
C ALA A 75 -5.37 5.89 -0.41
N THR A 76 -4.61 4.98 0.19
CA THR A 76 -3.66 5.33 1.26
C THR A 76 -2.53 6.20 0.73
N HIS A 77 -2.11 5.98 -0.50
CA HIS A 77 -1.10 6.77 -1.19
C HIS A 77 -1.24 6.64 -2.71
N ILE A 78 -0.43 7.40 -3.49
CA ILE A 78 -0.62 7.50 -4.93
C ILE A 78 0.40 6.70 -5.76
N HIS A 79 1.04 5.66 -5.23
CA HIS A 79 1.79 4.76 -6.09
C HIS A 79 0.85 4.04 -7.07
N VAL A 80 1.39 3.59 -8.19
CA VAL A 80 0.60 3.06 -9.33
C VAL A 80 -0.23 1.84 -8.94
N ASP A 81 0.29 1.02 -8.06
CA ASP A 81 -0.32 -0.22 -7.57
C ASP A 81 -1.40 -0.01 -6.50
N HIS A 82 -1.59 1.23 -6.01
CA HIS A 82 -2.64 1.62 -5.05
C HIS A 82 -3.67 2.58 -5.65
N ALA A 83 -3.23 3.61 -6.38
CA ALA A 83 -4.09 4.66 -6.90
C ALA A 83 -4.11 4.73 -8.43
N GLY A 84 -3.39 3.87 -9.13
CA GLY A 84 -3.36 3.87 -10.60
C GLY A 84 -4.73 3.71 -11.23
N GLY A 85 -5.59 2.90 -10.60
CA GLY A 85 -6.97 2.65 -11.04
C GLY A 85 -7.96 3.79 -10.82
N LEU A 86 -7.60 4.87 -10.09
CA LEU A 86 -8.56 5.94 -9.75
C LEU A 86 -9.15 6.63 -10.96
N GLY A 87 -8.36 6.90 -12.02
CA GLY A 87 -8.85 7.54 -13.24
C GLY A 87 -9.82 6.64 -14.02
N TYR A 88 -9.56 5.33 -14.07
CA TYR A 88 -10.50 4.35 -14.60
C TYR A 88 -11.80 4.35 -13.80
N LEU A 89 -11.71 4.24 -12.49
CA LEU A 89 -12.88 4.24 -11.60
C LEU A 89 -13.67 5.56 -11.69
N ALA A 90 -13.00 6.67 -11.98
CA ALA A 90 -13.69 7.95 -12.17
C ALA A 90 -14.61 7.94 -13.40
N ARG A 91 -14.32 7.17 -14.43
CA ARG A 91 -15.23 6.97 -15.57
C ARG A 91 -16.37 6.02 -15.24
N GLU A 92 -16.07 4.93 -14.54
CA GLU A 92 -17.04 3.87 -14.25
C GLU A 92 -17.99 4.22 -13.09
N LEU A 93 -17.58 5.07 -12.15
CA LEU A 93 -18.33 5.43 -10.93
C LEU A 93 -18.64 6.95 -10.94
N PRO A 94 -19.65 7.40 -11.68
CA PRO A 94 -19.88 8.84 -11.92
C PRO A 94 -20.23 9.64 -10.66
N ARG A 95 -20.71 8.99 -9.58
CA ARG A 95 -21.04 9.65 -8.31
C ARG A 95 -19.90 9.64 -7.29
N ALA A 96 -18.86 8.82 -7.51
CA ALA A 96 -17.79 8.68 -6.55
C ALA A 96 -16.86 9.90 -6.52
N ARG A 97 -16.41 10.27 -5.32
CA ARG A 97 -15.29 11.16 -5.06
C ARG A 97 -14.06 10.34 -4.68
N PHE A 98 -12.87 10.90 -4.85
CA PHE A 98 -11.60 10.19 -4.72
C PHE A 98 -10.74 10.87 -3.66
N ALA A 99 -10.62 10.26 -2.48
CA ALA A 99 -9.84 10.77 -1.37
C ALA A 99 -8.39 10.31 -1.48
N VAL A 100 -7.47 11.26 -1.51
CA VAL A 100 -6.02 11.05 -1.46
C VAL A 100 -5.38 12.13 -0.59
N HIS A 101 -4.21 11.83 -0.02
CA HIS A 101 -3.45 12.85 0.72
C HIS A 101 -3.24 14.12 -0.14
N HIS A 102 -3.31 15.31 0.47
CA HIS A 102 -3.25 16.59 -0.25
C HIS A 102 -2.04 16.72 -1.20
N ARG A 103 -0.88 16.12 -0.85
CA ARG A 103 0.31 16.09 -1.71
C ARG A 103 0.12 15.26 -2.99
N GLY A 104 -0.84 14.32 -2.98
CA GLY A 104 -1.17 13.45 -4.12
C GLY A 104 -2.12 14.10 -5.12
N VAL A 105 -2.99 15.03 -4.68
CA VAL A 105 -4.10 15.58 -5.46
C VAL A 105 -3.68 16.08 -6.85
N ARG A 106 -2.64 16.89 -6.92
CA ARG A 106 -2.16 17.44 -8.20
C ARG A 106 -1.68 16.37 -9.17
N HIS A 107 -1.13 15.27 -8.64
CA HIS A 107 -0.60 14.17 -9.43
C HIS A 107 -1.70 13.21 -9.91
N MET A 108 -2.84 13.18 -9.23
CA MET A 108 -4.00 12.44 -9.71
C MET A 108 -4.84 13.29 -10.69
N ALA A 109 -4.83 14.62 -10.56
CA ALA A 109 -5.45 15.52 -11.54
C ALA A 109 -4.65 15.63 -12.85
N ASP A 110 -3.33 15.61 -12.76
CA ASP A 110 -2.39 15.58 -13.89
C ASP A 110 -1.30 14.53 -13.62
N PRO A 111 -1.44 13.30 -14.14
CA PRO A 111 -0.57 12.18 -13.80
C PRO A 111 0.79 12.19 -14.51
N ALA A 112 1.10 13.17 -15.35
CA ALA A 112 2.34 13.18 -16.15
C ALA A 112 3.61 12.97 -15.31
N ARG A 113 3.70 13.61 -14.13
CA ARG A 113 4.84 13.43 -13.22
C ARG A 113 4.84 12.07 -12.52
N LEU A 114 3.66 11.54 -12.20
CA LEU A 114 3.52 10.22 -11.60
C LEU A 114 3.93 9.14 -12.61
N VAL A 115 3.47 9.23 -13.85
CA VAL A 115 3.89 8.37 -14.97
C VAL A 115 5.40 8.40 -15.15
N ALA A 116 6.00 9.59 -15.21
CA ALA A 116 7.46 9.73 -15.36
C ALA A 116 8.23 9.09 -14.17
N SER A 117 7.74 9.27 -12.94
CA SER A 117 8.35 8.67 -11.74
C SER A 117 8.20 7.15 -11.74
N THR A 118 7.05 6.62 -12.12
CA THR A 118 6.80 5.17 -12.22
C THR A 118 7.71 4.54 -13.26
N THR A 119 7.85 5.17 -14.45
CA THR A 119 8.77 4.72 -15.50
C THR A 119 10.23 4.70 -15.03
N ALA A 120 10.65 5.69 -14.24
CA ALA A 120 12.00 5.74 -13.69
C ALA A 120 12.26 4.70 -12.58
N THR A 121 11.21 4.29 -11.85
CA THR A 121 11.29 3.32 -10.75
C THR A 121 11.30 1.87 -11.26
N PHE A 122 10.42 1.56 -12.20
CA PHE A 122 10.27 0.22 -12.75
C PHE A 122 11.02 0.09 -14.10
N ASP A 123 10.32 0.27 -15.22
CA ASP A 123 10.85 0.29 -16.59
C ASP A 123 9.79 0.91 -17.53
N PRO A 124 10.10 1.11 -18.83
CA PRO A 124 9.14 1.68 -19.78
C PRO A 124 7.89 0.81 -20.05
N HIS A 125 7.90 -0.46 -19.65
CA HIS A 125 6.81 -1.42 -19.90
C HIS A 125 5.90 -1.64 -18.68
N TRP A 126 6.02 -0.82 -17.64
CA TRP A 126 5.24 -0.95 -16.41
C TRP A 126 3.71 -0.94 -16.65
N GLU A 127 3.24 -0.25 -17.70
CA GLU A 127 1.81 -0.22 -18.06
C GLU A 127 1.26 -1.60 -18.46
N GLU A 128 2.10 -2.52 -18.93
CA GLU A 128 1.67 -3.90 -19.24
C GLU A 128 1.20 -4.64 -17.97
N VAL A 129 1.76 -4.28 -16.81
CA VAL A 129 1.46 -4.90 -15.51
C VAL A 129 0.37 -4.14 -14.77
N PHE A 130 0.51 -2.82 -14.64
CA PHE A 130 -0.38 -2.01 -13.80
C PHE A 130 -1.53 -1.36 -14.59
N GLY A 131 -1.45 -1.33 -15.93
CA GLY A 131 -2.31 -0.52 -16.78
C GLY A 131 -1.97 0.97 -16.69
N PRO A 132 -2.62 1.82 -17.52
CA PRO A 132 -2.34 3.25 -17.60
C PRO A 132 -2.81 4.00 -16.35
N ILE A 133 -2.15 5.10 -16.03
CA ILE A 133 -2.60 6.05 -15.00
C ILE A 133 -3.36 7.18 -15.68
N ASP A 134 -4.68 7.16 -15.60
CA ASP A 134 -5.55 8.20 -16.14
C ASP A 134 -5.79 9.32 -15.10
N ALA A 135 -6.05 10.53 -15.60
CA ALA A 135 -6.38 11.66 -14.74
C ALA A 135 -7.75 11.47 -14.07
N VAL A 136 -7.84 11.87 -12.80
CA VAL A 136 -9.11 12.02 -12.08
C VAL A 136 -9.59 13.47 -12.24
N PRO A 137 -10.87 13.72 -12.58
CA PRO A 137 -11.42 15.09 -12.61
C PRO A 137 -11.16 15.83 -11.30
N ALA A 138 -10.57 17.03 -11.37
CA ALA A 138 -10.08 17.75 -10.19
C ALA A 138 -11.20 18.10 -9.17
N ASP A 139 -12.41 18.33 -9.66
CA ASP A 139 -13.60 18.60 -8.83
C ASP A 139 -14.12 17.36 -8.08
N ARG A 140 -13.66 16.17 -8.46
CA ARG A 140 -13.97 14.89 -7.79
C ARG A 140 -12.89 14.43 -6.84
N LEU A 141 -11.72 15.06 -6.85
CA LEU A 141 -10.64 14.79 -5.90
C LEU A 141 -10.97 15.43 -4.53
N LEU A 142 -10.72 14.68 -3.48
CA LEU A 142 -10.82 15.13 -2.09
C LEU A 142 -9.44 15.05 -1.44
N ALA A 143 -8.88 16.21 -1.13
CA ALA A 143 -7.65 16.30 -0.35
C ALA A 143 -7.93 15.92 1.11
N VAL A 144 -7.13 15.01 1.67
CA VAL A 144 -7.17 14.67 3.10
C VAL A 144 -5.79 14.86 3.74
N ASP A 145 -5.78 15.09 5.04
CA ASP A 145 -4.59 15.24 5.85
C ASP A 145 -4.78 14.63 7.25
N ASN A 146 -3.73 14.67 8.04
CA ASN A 146 -3.71 14.12 9.40
C ASN A 146 -4.81 14.72 10.29
N GLY A 147 -5.63 13.87 10.87
CA GLY A 147 -6.71 14.24 11.78
C GLY A 147 -8.05 14.47 11.11
N ASP A 148 -8.09 14.49 9.77
CA ASP A 148 -9.36 14.58 9.05
C ASP A 148 -10.26 13.37 9.34
N GLN A 149 -11.56 13.58 9.21
CA GLN A 149 -12.58 12.54 9.30
C GLN A 149 -13.15 12.26 7.89
N LEU A 150 -12.99 11.05 7.42
CA LEU A 150 -13.51 10.61 6.12
C LEU A 150 -14.72 9.69 6.31
N ALA A 151 -15.87 10.08 5.79
CA ALA A 151 -17.07 9.24 5.84
C ALA A 151 -17.01 8.17 4.74
N LEU A 152 -16.92 6.89 5.12
CA LEU A 152 -16.93 5.74 4.24
C LEU A 152 -18.05 4.78 4.64
N ALA A 153 -18.98 4.53 3.74
CA ALA A 153 -20.14 3.66 3.99
C ALA A 153 -20.90 3.99 5.28
N GLY A 154 -21.08 5.28 5.57
CA GLY A 154 -21.82 5.75 6.76
C GLY A 154 -21.02 5.75 8.06
N ARG A 155 -19.76 5.27 8.08
CA ARG A 155 -18.85 5.28 9.24
C ARG A 155 -17.77 6.34 9.07
N LEU A 156 -17.30 6.90 10.20
CA LEU A 156 -16.21 7.87 10.21
C LEU A 156 -14.86 7.15 10.36
N HIS A 157 -13.98 7.39 9.40
CA HIS A 157 -12.60 6.92 9.42
C HIS A 157 -11.67 8.09 9.70
N ARG A 158 -10.85 7.97 10.74
CA ARG A 158 -9.82 8.96 11.03
C ARG A 158 -8.66 8.79 10.07
N VAL A 159 -8.29 9.87 9.40
CA VAL A 159 -7.09 9.92 8.55
C VAL A 159 -5.86 10.15 9.44
N ILE A 160 -4.86 9.29 9.29
CA ILE A 160 -3.61 9.35 10.05
C ILE A 160 -2.47 9.50 9.04
N TYR A 161 -1.76 10.63 9.07
CA TYR A 161 -0.58 10.82 8.23
C TYR A 161 0.55 9.89 8.69
N THR A 162 0.97 8.99 7.80
CA THR A 162 1.94 7.91 8.05
C THR A 162 3.03 7.89 6.98
N PRO A 163 3.86 8.97 6.91
CA PRO A 163 4.98 9.02 5.98
C PRO A 163 6.06 7.99 6.32
N GLY A 164 6.95 7.78 5.37
CA GLY A 164 8.08 6.85 5.47
C GLY A 164 8.18 6.04 4.21
N HIS A 165 7.15 5.22 3.89
CA HIS A 165 7.03 4.57 2.59
C HIS A 165 6.93 5.60 1.46
N ALA A 166 6.07 6.60 1.62
CA ALA A 166 5.90 7.72 0.70
C ALA A 166 5.48 9.01 1.44
N PRO A 167 5.85 10.20 0.91
CA PRO A 167 5.52 11.48 1.55
C PRO A 167 4.03 11.87 1.44
N HIS A 168 3.25 11.11 0.72
CA HIS A 168 1.80 11.27 0.53
C HIS A 168 1.01 10.08 1.09
N HIS A 169 1.59 9.35 2.05
CA HIS A 169 0.96 8.18 2.63
C HIS A 169 0.12 8.54 3.84
N VAL A 170 -1.10 7.99 3.90
CA VAL A 170 -2.00 8.01 5.06
C VAL A 170 -2.48 6.60 5.36
N SER A 171 -2.82 6.35 6.62
CA SER A 171 -3.60 5.19 7.05
C SER A 171 -5.00 5.65 7.44
N LEU A 172 -5.99 4.78 7.33
CA LEU A 172 -7.37 5.05 7.73
C LEU A 172 -7.73 4.15 8.92
N TYR A 173 -8.31 4.74 9.96
CA TYR A 173 -8.72 4.01 11.15
C TYR A 173 -10.21 4.16 11.37
N ASP A 174 -10.94 3.04 11.29
CA ASP A 174 -12.36 2.97 11.61
C ASP A 174 -12.52 2.84 13.14
N GLU A 175 -12.92 3.92 13.80
CA GLU A 175 -13.04 3.96 15.25
C GLU A 175 -14.21 3.12 15.79
N GLU A 176 -15.17 2.76 14.94
CA GLU A 176 -16.31 1.92 15.32
C GLU A 176 -15.94 0.44 15.36
N THR A 177 -15.18 -0.03 14.37
CA THR A 177 -14.80 -1.44 14.23
C THR A 177 -13.40 -1.75 14.75
N GLY A 178 -12.56 -0.75 14.94
CA GLY A 178 -11.14 -0.92 15.24
C GLY A 178 -10.30 -1.42 14.07
N LEU A 179 -10.81 -1.36 12.83
CA LEU A 179 -10.06 -1.74 11.64
C LEU A 179 -9.07 -0.65 11.26
N LEU A 180 -7.81 -1.06 11.06
CA LEU A 180 -6.72 -0.21 10.60
C LEU A 180 -6.34 -0.56 9.17
N TYR A 181 -6.74 0.28 8.21
CA TYR A 181 -6.27 0.20 6.82
C TYR A 181 -4.93 0.90 6.74
N CYS A 182 -3.86 0.12 6.88
CA CYS A 182 -2.52 0.66 7.11
C CYS A 182 -1.78 1.05 5.84
N GLY A 183 -2.29 0.69 4.66
CA GLY A 183 -1.49 0.83 3.43
C GLY A 183 -0.21 0.01 3.55
N GLU A 184 0.93 0.67 3.32
CA GLU A 184 2.26 0.12 3.46
C GLU A 184 3.06 0.70 4.64
N ALA A 185 2.39 1.50 5.50
CA ALA A 185 3.04 2.11 6.67
C ALA A 185 3.57 1.09 7.68
N LEU A 186 2.93 -0.08 7.76
CA LEU A 186 3.38 -1.19 8.61
C LEU A 186 4.24 -2.21 7.83
N GLY A 187 4.51 -1.98 6.55
CA GLY A 187 5.20 -2.95 5.70
C GLY A 187 4.28 -4.04 5.17
N LEU A 188 4.88 -5.17 4.79
CA LEU A 188 4.21 -6.32 4.20
C LEU A 188 4.44 -7.57 5.05
N PRO A 189 3.39 -8.25 5.56
CA PRO A 189 3.51 -9.57 6.15
C PRO A 189 4.06 -10.57 5.13
N LEU A 190 5.16 -11.22 5.47
CA LEU A 190 5.79 -12.21 4.60
C LEU A 190 5.18 -13.60 4.83
N PRO A 191 5.27 -14.52 3.84
CA PRO A 191 4.81 -15.89 3.99
C PRO A 191 5.35 -16.54 5.27
N GLY A 192 4.48 -17.25 6.02
CA GLY A 192 4.80 -17.85 7.32
C GLY A 192 4.49 -16.95 8.52
N LEU A 193 4.11 -15.69 8.34
CA LEU A 193 3.64 -14.74 9.37
C LEU A 193 4.61 -14.51 10.55
N HIS A 194 5.91 -14.74 10.34
CA HIS A 194 6.93 -14.53 11.39
C HIS A 194 7.65 -13.19 11.25
N THR A 195 7.34 -12.43 10.21
CA THR A 195 8.03 -11.20 9.86
C THR A 195 7.12 -10.29 9.06
N VAL A 196 7.19 -9.00 9.34
CA VAL A 196 6.54 -7.94 8.54
C VAL A 196 7.66 -7.06 7.99
N ALA A 197 8.00 -7.23 6.72
CA ALA A 197 9.09 -6.53 6.09
C ALA A 197 8.71 -5.09 5.70
N PRO A 198 9.61 -4.10 5.87
CA PRO A 198 9.35 -2.76 5.38
C PRO A 198 9.29 -2.73 3.85
N VAL A 199 8.34 -1.99 3.29
CA VAL A 199 8.29 -1.67 1.86
C VAL A 199 9.00 -0.33 1.64
N ALA A 200 10.32 -0.41 1.47
CA ALA A 200 11.17 0.77 1.31
C ALA A 200 11.25 1.17 -0.18
N SER A 201 10.23 1.87 -0.66
CA SER A 201 10.13 2.27 -2.07
C SER A 201 11.02 3.47 -2.40
N PRO A 202 11.92 3.36 -3.42
CA PRO A 202 12.68 4.53 -3.89
C PRO A 202 11.77 5.51 -4.65
N PRO A 203 12.14 6.81 -4.77
CA PRO A 203 13.29 7.45 -4.13
C PRO A 203 12.97 8.05 -2.77
N ALA A 204 11.71 7.97 -2.31
CA ALA A 204 11.19 8.79 -1.24
C ALA A 204 11.17 8.10 0.14
N TRP A 205 11.69 6.87 0.23
CA TRP A 205 11.79 6.17 1.51
C TRP A 205 12.52 6.99 2.58
N ASP A 206 11.94 6.98 3.78
CA ASP A 206 12.51 7.64 4.95
C ASP A 206 12.35 6.75 6.18
N LEU A 207 13.47 6.27 6.72
CA LEU A 207 13.51 5.30 7.81
C LEU A 207 12.94 5.86 9.12
N GLU A 208 13.34 7.08 9.50
CA GLU A 208 12.88 7.71 10.74
C GLU A 208 11.38 7.99 10.68
N ALA A 209 10.91 8.50 9.56
CA ALA A 209 9.48 8.74 9.35
C ALA A 209 8.68 7.43 9.36
N ALA A 210 9.20 6.35 8.77
CA ALA A 210 8.57 5.03 8.78
C ALA A 210 8.45 4.48 10.21
N LEU A 211 9.53 4.50 11.00
CA LEU A 211 9.51 4.07 12.39
C LEU A 211 8.57 4.91 13.25
N ALA A 212 8.55 6.24 13.05
CA ALA A 212 7.61 7.12 13.74
C ALA A 212 6.14 6.82 13.35
N SER A 213 5.89 6.43 12.11
CA SER A 213 4.56 6.01 11.64
C SER A 213 4.14 4.68 12.28
N VAL A 214 5.02 3.69 12.34
CA VAL A 214 4.77 2.43 13.04
C VAL A 214 4.44 2.68 14.52
N ASP A 215 5.24 3.51 15.21
CA ASP A 215 5.00 3.87 16.62
C ASP A 215 3.67 4.61 16.82
N LYS A 216 3.28 5.46 15.86
CA LYS A 216 2.00 6.18 15.88
C LYS A 216 0.83 5.21 15.74
N LEU A 217 0.88 4.29 14.79
CA LEU A 217 -0.16 3.28 14.56
C LEU A 217 -0.24 2.28 15.73
N GLY A 218 0.88 1.96 16.37
CA GLY A 218 0.93 1.09 17.55
C GLY A 218 0.23 1.63 18.80
N ARG A 219 -0.17 2.91 18.80
CA ARG A 219 -0.95 3.52 19.91
C ARG A 219 -2.46 3.40 19.72
N LEU A 220 -2.90 2.84 18.59
CA LEU A 220 -4.32 2.60 18.32
C LEU A 220 -4.76 1.30 18.96
N ASP A 221 -6.01 1.23 19.37
CA ASP A 221 -6.65 0.00 19.84
C ASP A 221 -7.24 -0.77 18.64
N SER A 222 -6.35 -1.21 17.74
CA SER A 222 -6.75 -1.88 16.51
C SER A 222 -7.20 -3.31 16.81
N GLN A 223 -8.33 -3.72 16.20
CA GLN A 223 -8.86 -5.08 16.27
C GLN A 223 -8.32 -5.97 15.14
N ALA A 224 -8.04 -5.38 13.98
CA ALA A 224 -7.38 -6.04 12.86
C ALA A 224 -6.60 -5.03 12.02
N ILE A 225 -5.61 -5.53 11.28
CA ILE A 225 -4.80 -4.74 10.34
C ILE A 225 -5.12 -5.16 8.92
N CYS A 226 -5.56 -4.19 8.13
CA CYS A 226 -5.95 -4.30 6.74
C CYS A 226 -4.79 -3.82 5.86
N TYR A 227 -3.97 -4.75 5.37
CA TYR A 227 -2.85 -4.46 4.48
C TYR A 227 -3.30 -4.33 3.02
N SER A 228 -2.60 -3.53 2.23
CA SER A 228 -2.97 -3.27 0.82
C SER A 228 -2.70 -4.44 -0.13
N HIS A 229 -1.72 -5.30 0.17
CA HIS A 229 -1.39 -6.41 -0.72
C HIS A 229 -1.97 -7.75 -0.25
N VAL A 230 -1.86 -8.06 1.02
CA VAL A 230 -2.27 -9.38 1.56
C VAL A 230 -3.57 -9.33 2.36
N GLY A 231 -4.15 -8.15 2.54
CA GLY A 231 -5.36 -7.96 3.33
C GLY A 231 -5.16 -8.21 4.82
N ASP A 232 -6.23 -8.62 5.52
CA ASP A 232 -6.12 -9.11 6.89
C ASP A 232 -5.63 -10.56 6.87
N VAL A 233 -4.49 -10.79 7.51
CA VAL A 233 -3.85 -12.11 7.61
C VAL A 233 -4.10 -12.79 8.97
N GLY A 234 -4.94 -12.19 9.82
CA GLY A 234 -5.25 -12.71 11.15
C GLY A 234 -4.10 -12.62 12.15
N LEU A 235 -3.09 -11.79 11.88
CA LEU A 235 -2.02 -11.52 12.82
C LEU A 235 -2.51 -10.55 13.89
N ASP A 236 -2.23 -10.87 15.16
CA ASP A 236 -2.55 -9.98 16.27
C ASP A 236 -1.93 -8.58 16.03
N PRO A 237 -2.69 -7.47 16.15
CA PRO A 237 -2.21 -6.14 15.81
C PRO A 237 -0.96 -5.69 16.59
N ARG A 238 -0.83 -6.04 17.88
CA ARG A 238 0.36 -5.70 18.67
C ARG A 238 1.58 -6.45 18.17
N THR A 239 1.41 -7.73 17.90
CA THR A 239 2.46 -8.58 17.30
C THR A 239 2.88 -8.05 15.93
N ALA A 240 1.95 -7.62 15.09
CA ALA A 240 2.23 -7.04 13.78
C ALA A 240 3.06 -5.73 13.89
N ILE A 241 2.69 -4.85 14.82
CA ILE A 241 3.43 -3.60 15.11
C ILE A 241 4.85 -3.91 15.61
N GLU A 242 5.00 -4.87 16.52
CA GLU A 242 6.31 -5.29 17.02
C GLU A 242 7.19 -5.85 15.90
N PHE A 243 6.64 -6.69 15.03
CA PHE A 243 7.35 -7.23 13.87
C PHE A 243 7.74 -6.13 12.89
N ALA A 244 6.83 -5.22 12.54
CA ALA A 244 7.10 -4.11 11.64
C ALA A 244 8.25 -3.23 12.17
N ASN A 245 8.21 -2.87 13.46
CA ASN A 245 9.24 -2.05 14.10
C ASN A 245 10.60 -2.77 14.13
N LYS A 246 10.61 -4.03 14.61
CA LYS A 246 11.82 -4.83 14.72
C LYS A 246 12.44 -5.09 13.36
N CYS A 247 11.66 -5.56 12.40
CA CYS A 247 12.14 -5.94 11.08
C CYS A 247 12.69 -4.73 10.32
N THR A 248 12.02 -3.58 10.40
CA THR A 248 12.50 -2.33 9.79
C THR A 248 13.88 -1.93 10.33
N LYS A 249 14.09 -2.00 11.64
CA LYS A 249 15.40 -1.70 12.29
C LYS A 249 16.48 -2.71 11.91
N ASP A 250 16.14 -3.99 11.92
CA ASP A 250 17.09 -5.05 11.64
C ASP A 250 17.51 -5.02 10.16
N MET A 251 16.56 -4.90 9.22
CA MET A 251 16.88 -4.79 7.79
C MET A 251 17.68 -3.52 7.48
N ALA A 252 17.34 -2.37 8.09
CA ALA A 252 18.14 -1.15 7.99
C ALA A 252 19.59 -1.39 8.41
N THR A 253 19.80 -2.14 9.50
CA THR A 253 21.13 -2.47 10.00
C THR A 253 21.88 -3.41 9.07
N ILE A 254 21.23 -4.48 8.59
CA ILE A 254 21.83 -5.45 7.66
C ILE A 254 22.24 -4.75 6.37
N ILE A 255 21.34 -3.95 5.78
CA ILE A 255 21.58 -3.26 4.51
C ILE A 255 22.71 -2.24 4.69
N ARG A 256 22.66 -1.38 5.71
CA ARG A 256 23.71 -0.38 5.96
C ARG A 256 25.10 -1.01 6.14
N GLN A 257 25.19 -2.11 6.89
CA GLN A 257 26.46 -2.82 7.09
C GLN A 257 26.97 -3.49 5.82
N ALA A 258 26.08 -4.03 4.99
CA ALA A 258 26.44 -4.67 3.72
C ALA A 258 26.94 -3.64 2.72
N LEU A 259 26.22 -2.52 2.56
CA LEU A 259 26.62 -1.41 1.69
C LEU A 259 27.99 -0.81 2.08
N ALA A 260 28.22 -0.62 3.39
CA ALA A 260 29.50 -0.13 3.90
C ALA A 260 30.70 -1.07 3.61
N LYS A 261 30.42 -2.37 3.42
CA LYS A 261 31.43 -3.40 3.09
C LYS A 261 31.54 -3.69 1.58
N GLY A 262 30.76 -3.00 0.74
CA GLY A 262 30.74 -3.25 -0.71
C GLY A 262 30.16 -4.62 -1.08
N VAL A 263 29.26 -5.17 -0.27
CA VAL A 263 28.58 -6.44 -0.57
C VAL A 263 27.69 -6.24 -1.80
N ASP A 264 27.74 -7.18 -2.74
CA ASP A 264 26.90 -7.12 -3.93
C ASP A 264 25.42 -7.37 -3.62
N ARG A 265 24.54 -6.97 -4.54
CA ARG A 265 23.07 -7.03 -4.32
C ARG A 265 22.56 -8.46 -4.17
N GLU A 266 23.13 -9.43 -4.84
CA GLU A 266 22.71 -10.83 -4.77
C GLU A 266 22.99 -11.42 -3.38
N GLU A 267 24.20 -11.20 -2.86
CA GLU A 267 24.57 -11.61 -1.51
C GLU A 267 23.75 -10.87 -0.46
N LEU A 268 23.47 -9.57 -0.66
CA LEU A 268 22.62 -8.80 0.24
C LEU A 268 21.19 -9.36 0.26
N ASN A 269 20.62 -9.69 -0.91
CA ASN A 269 19.30 -10.33 -0.99
C ASN A 269 19.29 -11.65 -0.23
N ARG A 270 20.32 -12.50 -0.37
CA ARG A 270 20.42 -13.76 0.38
C ARG A 270 20.45 -13.55 1.89
N ARG A 271 21.13 -12.51 2.38
CA ARG A 271 21.15 -12.16 3.80
C ARG A 271 19.78 -11.73 4.31
N LEU A 272 19.06 -10.95 3.52
CA LEU A 272 17.69 -10.55 3.85
C LEU A 272 16.73 -11.73 3.83
N CYS A 273 16.85 -12.65 2.85
CA CYS A 273 16.08 -13.89 2.83
C CYS A 273 16.39 -14.79 4.04
N ALA A 274 17.68 -14.95 4.39
CA ALA A 274 18.06 -15.69 5.59
C ALA A 274 17.46 -15.08 6.88
N TYR A 275 17.42 -13.76 6.97
CA TYR A 275 16.78 -13.06 8.09
C TYR A 275 15.26 -13.25 8.11
N ALA A 276 14.60 -13.03 6.96
CA ALA A 276 13.14 -12.97 6.87
C ALA A 276 12.47 -14.36 6.88
N PHE A 277 13.09 -15.35 6.24
CA PHE A 277 12.52 -16.68 6.01
C PHE A 277 13.31 -17.81 6.69
N ASN A 278 14.41 -17.48 7.37
CA ASN A 278 15.38 -18.45 7.88
C ASN A 278 15.95 -19.38 6.76
N ASP A 279 15.94 -18.87 5.53
CA ASP A 279 16.43 -19.56 4.32
C ASP A 279 17.05 -18.53 3.36
N ALA A 280 18.38 -18.57 3.18
CA ALA A 280 19.10 -17.66 2.29
C ALA A 280 18.76 -17.84 0.80
N ASN A 281 18.18 -18.98 0.43
CA ASN A 281 17.79 -19.30 -0.95
C ASN A 281 16.28 -19.22 -1.18
N TYR A 282 15.53 -18.68 -0.22
CA TYR A 282 14.10 -18.46 -0.39
C TYR A 282 13.85 -17.61 -1.64
N PRO A 283 12.93 -17.98 -2.53
CA PRO A 283 12.73 -17.30 -3.81
C PRO A 283 11.96 -15.98 -3.68
N TYR A 284 12.51 -15.06 -2.89
CA TYR A 284 11.98 -13.72 -2.70
C TYR A 284 13.03 -12.66 -3.05
N ARG A 285 12.57 -11.51 -3.54
CA ARG A 285 13.46 -10.42 -3.97
C ARG A 285 13.15 -9.17 -3.17
N PHE A 286 14.19 -8.60 -2.54
CA PHE A 286 14.13 -7.34 -1.82
C PHE A 286 14.73 -6.17 -2.62
N ASP A 287 14.74 -6.26 -3.95
CA ASP A 287 15.46 -5.29 -4.81
C ASP A 287 14.98 -3.85 -4.60
N LEU A 288 13.65 -3.62 -4.55
CA LEU A 288 13.07 -2.30 -4.29
C LEU A 288 13.42 -1.83 -2.87
N THR A 289 13.27 -2.71 -1.88
CA THR A 289 13.62 -2.41 -0.48
C THR A 289 15.10 -2.05 -0.35
N ILE A 290 16.00 -2.82 -0.95
CA ILE A 290 17.45 -2.51 -0.97
C ILE A 290 17.70 -1.15 -1.62
N ALA A 291 17.07 -0.86 -2.76
CA ALA A 291 17.22 0.40 -3.46
C ALA A 291 16.74 1.60 -2.64
N GLY A 292 15.58 1.48 -1.99
CA GLY A 292 15.04 2.53 -1.13
C GLY A 292 15.95 2.85 0.06
N PHE A 293 16.45 1.82 0.75
CA PHE A 293 17.40 2.03 1.85
C PHE A 293 18.75 2.59 1.37
N ASP A 294 19.26 2.14 0.22
CA ASP A 294 20.52 2.65 -0.33
C ASP A 294 20.41 4.15 -0.63
N MET A 295 19.36 4.57 -1.34
CA MET A 295 19.11 5.99 -1.62
C MET A 295 18.91 6.81 -0.34
N TYR A 296 18.20 6.27 0.64
CA TYR A 296 18.04 6.92 1.94
C TYR A 296 19.40 7.12 2.63
N PHE A 297 20.26 6.09 2.71
CA PHE A 297 21.56 6.19 3.35
C PHE A 297 22.55 7.09 2.57
N GLN A 298 22.42 7.22 1.25
CA GLN A 298 23.17 8.19 0.47
C GLN A 298 22.76 9.61 0.82
N ARG A 299 21.45 9.90 0.83
CA ARG A 299 20.90 11.21 1.16
C ARG A 299 21.33 11.72 2.53
N ILE A 300 21.23 10.91 3.59
CA ILE A 300 21.62 11.35 4.94
C ILE A 300 23.13 11.55 5.11
N ARG A 301 23.96 10.92 4.26
CA ARG A 301 25.41 11.17 4.24
C ARG A 301 25.77 12.49 3.55
N GLU A 302 25.01 12.89 2.54
CA GLU A 302 25.20 14.17 1.85
C GLU A 302 24.76 15.37 2.71
N ASP A 303 23.78 15.16 3.58
CA ASP A 303 23.25 16.19 4.49
C ASP A 303 24.08 16.32 5.80
N SER A 304 25.07 15.45 6.05
CA SER A 304 25.92 15.39 7.27
C SER A 304 27.28 16.02 7.04
#